data_e1788a6e4ca383b0effccb46ce987d24
#
_entry.id   e1788a6e4ca383b0effccb46ce987d24
#
_cell.length_a   1.000
_cell.length_b   1.000
_cell.length_c   1.000
_cell.angle_alpha   90.00
_cell.angle_beta   90.00
_cell.angle_gamma   90.00
#
_symmetry.space_group_name_H-M   'P 1'
#
loop_
_entity.id
_entity.type
_entity.pdbx_description
1 polymer ?
#
loop_
_entity_poly.entity_id
_entity_poly.type
_entity_poly.pdbx_seq_one_letter_code
_entity_poly.pdbx_strand_id
1 'polypeptide(L)'
;MALYDMHSHILPDFDDGAESVEDSLALIDSLVKQGVTNICLTPHFYTNERSLEDFVTERNSAFNKFLPEIPEGVNVVLGSEVYVTPFLFNNTNLNDITYGKSRYILTEFSYSSSFKNKTMQQIYMLIENFRVMPVIPHVERYETLMNKPEIIEELKSMGILIQSNIGNYTEKASFFRKRKLLKFISGGLIDILGSDAHSFKHNTPEVFSEAYKTISTKCGSHSANLLMENAERVFNAAIKGESKISRNKFYSDLID
;
A
#
# COMPACT_ATOMS: atom_id res chain seq x y z
N MET A 1 -11.89 12.14 -11.77
CA MET A 1 -10.95 11.91 -10.63
C MET A 1 -9.89 10.94 -11.11
N ALA A 2 -8.63 11.18 -10.79
CA ALA A 2 -7.56 10.26 -11.13
C ALA A 2 -7.66 9.00 -10.25
N LEU A 3 -7.29 7.84 -10.81
CA LEU A 3 -7.20 6.58 -10.07
C LEU A 3 -5.74 6.31 -9.71
N TYR A 4 -5.55 5.70 -8.56
CA TYR A 4 -4.25 5.42 -7.94
C TYR A 4 -4.17 3.94 -7.55
N ASP A 5 -3.11 3.27 -7.99
CA ASP A 5 -2.75 1.95 -7.51
C ASP A 5 -1.62 2.08 -6.48
N MET A 6 -1.92 1.80 -5.23
CA MET A 6 -1.01 2.07 -4.11
C MET A 6 -0.17 0.85 -3.69
N HIS A 7 -0.29 -0.28 -4.40
CA HIS A 7 0.44 -1.50 -4.08
C HIS A 7 0.54 -2.40 -5.32
N SER A 8 1.76 -2.58 -5.83
CA SER A 8 2.01 -3.45 -6.98
C SER A 8 3.44 -3.97 -7.03
N HIS A 9 3.62 -5.15 -7.64
CA HIS A 9 4.89 -5.84 -7.87
C HIS A 9 5.26 -5.80 -9.35
N ILE A 10 5.21 -4.57 -9.91
CA ILE A 10 5.43 -4.32 -11.35
C ILE A 10 6.90 -3.99 -11.66
N LEU A 11 7.79 -3.86 -10.66
CA LEU A 11 9.21 -3.65 -10.91
C LEU A 11 9.81 -4.91 -11.56
N PRO A 12 10.36 -4.83 -12.81
CA PRO A 12 10.74 -6.03 -13.55
C PRO A 12 11.93 -6.76 -12.91
N ASP A 13 11.88 -8.10 -12.90
CA ASP A 13 12.97 -9.01 -12.50
C ASP A 13 13.55 -8.67 -11.10
N PHE A 14 12.67 -8.33 -10.15
CA PHE A 14 13.14 -7.91 -8.83
C PHE A 14 12.63 -8.79 -7.67
N ASP A 15 11.36 -9.15 -7.69
CA ASP A 15 10.70 -10.05 -6.73
C ASP A 15 9.87 -11.11 -7.47
N ASP A 16 8.80 -11.62 -6.86
CA ASP A 16 7.90 -12.61 -7.45
C ASP A 16 6.79 -11.98 -8.33
N GLY A 17 6.93 -10.71 -8.68
CA GLY A 17 6.03 -9.98 -9.56
C GLY A 17 6.37 -10.14 -11.05
N ALA A 18 6.47 -9.01 -11.77
CA ALA A 18 6.77 -9.00 -13.21
C ALA A 18 8.15 -9.61 -13.51
N GLU A 19 8.19 -10.62 -14.39
CA GLU A 19 9.41 -11.37 -14.72
C GLU A 19 10.30 -10.64 -15.75
N SER A 20 9.75 -9.64 -16.45
CA SER A 20 10.45 -8.90 -17.50
C SER A 20 9.95 -7.46 -17.64
N VAL A 21 10.68 -6.63 -18.38
CA VAL A 21 10.25 -5.28 -18.77
C VAL A 21 8.94 -5.35 -19.56
N GLU A 22 8.82 -6.32 -20.47
CA GLU A 22 7.63 -6.54 -21.29
C GLU A 22 6.41 -6.86 -20.42
N ASP A 23 6.55 -7.71 -19.39
CA ASP A 23 5.48 -8.03 -18.44
C ASP A 23 5.10 -6.79 -17.64
N SER A 24 6.08 -6.04 -17.15
CA SER A 24 5.85 -4.79 -16.42
C SER A 24 5.04 -3.79 -17.23
N LEU A 25 5.44 -3.58 -18.50
CA LEU A 25 4.75 -2.67 -19.41
C LEU A 25 3.33 -3.17 -19.74
N ALA A 26 3.14 -4.47 -19.88
CA ALA A 26 1.81 -5.04 -20.11
C ALA A 26 0.89 -4.84 -18.89
N LEU A 27 1.39 -5.00 -17.67
CA LEU A 27 0.63 -4.73 -16.44
C LEU A 27 0.29 -3.25 -16.29
N ILE A 28 1.24 -2.34 -16.60
CA ILE A 28 1.01 -0.89 -16.63
C ILE A 28 -0.05 -0.53 -17.67
N ASP A 29 0.05 -1.05 -18.89
CA ASP A 29 -0.92 -0.81 -19.96
C ASP A 29 -2.34 -1.25 -19.56
N SER A 30 -2.44 -2.39 -18.87
CA SER A 30 -3.70 -2.87 -18.32
C SER A 30 -4.30 -1.89 -17.29
N LEU A 31 -3.49 -1.32 -16.40
CA LEU A 31 -3.93 -0.30 -15.44
C LEU A 31 -4.36 0.98 -16.15
N VAL A 32 -3.55 1.46 -17.12
CA VAL A 32 -3.82 2.69 -17.89
C VAL A 32 -5.13 2.58 -18.66
N LYS A 33 -5.41 1.44 -19.31
CA LYS A 33 -6.68 1.16 -20.00
C LYS A 33 -7.91 1.28 -19.08
N GLN A 34 -7.70 1.15 -17.78
CA GLN A 34 -8.74 1.29 -16.75
C GLN A 34 -8.76 2.69 -16.09
N GLY A 35 -7.92 3.61 -16.56
CA GLY A 35 -7.83 4.98 -16.07
C GLY A 35 -6.89 5.15 -14.86
N VAL A 36 -6.10 4.12 -14.51
CA VAL A 36 -5.09 4.20 -13.44
C VAL A 36 -3.76 4.63 -14.05
N THR A 37 -3.36 5.86 -13.78
CA THR A 37 -2.11 6.45 -14.29
C THR A 37 -1.12 6.83 -13.19
N ASN A 38 -1.46 6.57 -11.94
CA ASN A 38 -0.61 6.83 -10.78
C ASN A 38 -0.38 5.51 -10.03
N ILE A 39 0.84 5.00 -10.07
CA ILE A 39 1.16 3.63 -9.65
C ILE A 39 2.31 3.63 -8.66
N CYS A 40 2.14 2.97 -7.53
CA CYS A 40 3.21 2.71 -6.57
C CYS A 40 3.82 1.33 -6.85
N LEU A 41 5.10 1.30 -7.18
CA LEU A 41 5.89 0.07 -7.30
C LEU A 41 6.43 -0.27 -5.92
N THR A 42 5.96 -1.36 -5.33
CA THR A 42 6.23 -1.73 -3.93
C THR A 42 6.77 -3.14 -3.81
N PRO A 43 7.94 -3.43 -4.42
CA PRO A 43 8.49 -4.77 -4.37
C PRO A 43 8.76 -5.24 -2.94
N HIS A 44 8.73 -6.55 -2.74
CA HIS A 44 8.95 -7.20 -1.45
C HIS A 44 10.33 -6.91 -0.87
N PHE A 45 10.35 -6.54 0.41
CA PHE A 45 11.54 -6.51 1.25
C PHE A 45 11.40 -7.46 2.43
N TYR A 46 11.97 -8.65 2.31
CA TYR A 46 12.06 -9.63 3.39
C TYR A 46 13.27 -9.31 4.28
N THR A 47 13.02 -8.68 5.43
CA THR A 47 14.06 -8.12 6.30
C THR A 47 14.94 -9.15 7.00
N ASN A 48 14.62 -10.43 6.88
CA ASN A 48 15.43 -11.57 7.38
C ASN A 48 16.28 -12.24 6.27
N GLU A 49 16.13 -11.82 5.00
CA GLU A 49 16.80 -12.45 3.85
C GLU A 49 17.95 -11.60 3.30
N ARG A 50 17.80 -10.28 3.36
CA ARG A 50 18.84 -9.35 2.90
C ARG A 50 18.93 -8.10 3.79
N SER A 51 20.07 -7.40 3.72
CA SER A 51 20.25 -6.12 4.42
C SER A 51 19.42 -5.03 3.77
N LEU A 52 19.11 -3.97 4.53
CA LEU A 52 18.44 -2.78 3.99
C LEU A 52 19.28 -2.10 2.90
N GLU A 53 20.59 -2.01 3.08
CA GLU A 53 21.53 -1.38 2.14
C GLU A 53 21.55 -2.10 0.80
N ASP A 54 21.70 -3.44 0.82
CA ASP A 54 21.69 -4.26 -0.40
C ASP A 54 20.35 -4.15 -1.12
N PHE A 55 19.24 -4.30 -0.38
CA PHE A 55 17.90 -4.17 -0.94
C PHE A 55 17.69 -2.82 -1.64
N VAL A 56 18.01 -1.71 -0.96
CA VAL A 56 17.83 -0.34 -1.50
C VAL A 56 18.70 -0.16 -2.73
N THR A 57 19.94 -0.63 -2.71
CA THR A 57 20.89 -0.51 -3.84
C THR A 57 20.37 -1.26 -5.06
N GLU A 58 19.97 -2.51 -4.90
CA GLU A 58 19.48 -3.36 -5.99
C GLU A 58 18.14 -2.84 -6.53
N ARG A 59 17.18 -2.51 -5.64
CA ARG A 59 15.87 -1.96 -6.03
C ARG A 59 16.01 -0.65 -6.81
N ASN A 60 16.82 0.27 -6.32
CA ASN A 60 17.02 1.56 -6.99
C ASN A 60 17.72 1.38 -8.34
N SER A 61 18.65 0.42 -8.45
CA SER A 61 19.29 0.07 -9.72
C SER A 61 18.27 -0.47 -10.72
N ALA A 62 17.42 -1.40 -10.31
CA ALA A 62 16.35 -1.95 -11.14
C ALA A 62 15.37 -0.86 -11.59
N PHE A 63 14.93 -0.02 -10.66
CA PHE A 63 14.01 1.08 -10.95
C PHE A 63 14.61 2.11 -11.93
N ASN A 64 15.89 2.50 -11.75
CA ASN A 64 16.53 3.46 -12.63
C ASN A 64 16.71 2.92 -14.06
N LYS A 65 16.87 1.60 -14.23
CA LYS A 65 16.90 0.95 -15.54
C LYS A 65 15.51 0.91 -16.19
N PHE A 66 14.47 0.71 -15.39
CA PHE A 66 13.09 0.61 -15.87
C PHE A 66 12.43 1.97 -16.13
N LEU A 67 12.82 3.00 -15.39
CA LEU A 67 12.19 4.33 -15.45
C LEU A 67 12.08 4.92 -16.88
N PRO A 68 13.09 4.80 -17.79
CA PRO A 68 12.99 5.29 -19.16
C PRO A 68 11.96 4.57 -20.03
N GLU A 69 11.57 3.35 -19.66
CA GLU A 69 10.61 2.51 -20.40
C GLU A 69 9.16 2.83 -20.04
N ILE A 70 8.93 3.55 -18.93
CA ILE A 70 7.58 3.87 -18.44
C ILE A 70 6.88 4.81 -19.44
N PRO A 71 5.64 4.49 -19.88
CA PRO A 71 4.92 5.29 -20.85
C PRO A 71 4.68 6.73 -20.40
N GLU A 72 4.70 7.66 -21.34
CA GLU A 72 4.36 9.05 -21.08
C GLU A 72 2.93 9.16 -20.51
N GLY A 73 2.77 10.02 -19.50
CA GLY A 73 1.48 10.21 -18.81
C GLY A 73 1.24 9.22 -17.66
N VAL A 74 2.12 8.26 -17.44
CA VAL A 74 2.11 7.39 -16.26
C VAL A 74 3.06 7.95 -15.21
N ASN A 75 2.54 8.17 -14.02
CA ASN A 75 3.32 8.61 -12.87
C ASN A 75 3.62 7.41 -11.97
N VAL A 76 4.89 7.20 -11.64
CA VAL A 76 5.28 6.12 -10.74
C VAL A 76 5.95 6.65 -9.48
N VAL A 77 5.72 5.97 -8.38
CA VAL A 77 6.40 6.16 -7.10
C VAL A 77 7.02 4.83 -6.69
N LEU A 78 8.30 4.85 -6.36
CA LEU A 78 8.98 3.68 -5.81
C LEU A 78 8.75 3.64 -4.29
N GLY A 79 8.34 2.50 -3.80
CA GLY A 79 8.19 2.15 -2.40
C GLY A 79 8.78 0.78 -2.11
N SER A 80 8.26 0.11 -1.09
CA SER A 80 8.54 -1.29 -0.77
C SER A 80 7.42 -1.87 0.07
N GLU A 81 7.06 -3.13 -0.16
CA GLU A 81 6.28 -3.90 0.78
C GLU A 81 7.24 -4.59 1.77
N VAL A 82 7.28 -4.09 2.99
CA VAL A 82 8.25 -4.50 4.01
C VAL A 82 7.65 -5.58 4.91
N TYR A 83 8.18 -6.79 4.84
CA TYR A 83 7.82 -7.83 5.80
C TYR A 83 8.52 -7.57 7.14
N VAL A 84 7.74 -7.18 8.15
CA VAL A 84 8.24 -6.71 9.44
C VAL A 84 8.72 -7.86 10.31
N THR A 85 10.02 -7.95 10.49
CA THR A 85 10.68 -8.84 11.46
C THR A 85 11.51 -8.04 12.46
N PRO A 86 12.04 -8.65 13.54
CA PRO A 86 12.95 -7.95 14.45
C PRO A 86 14.20 -7.37 13.78
N PHE A 87 14.64 -7.93 12.65
CA PHE A 87 15.83 -7.45 11.93
C PHE A 87 15.64 -6.04 11.34
N LEU A 88 14.40 -5.66 11.00
CA LEU A 88 14.09 -4.32 10.52
C LEU A 88 14.58 -3.23 11.50
N PHE A 89 14.45 -3.49 12.78
CA PHE A 89 14.75 -2.52 13.86
C PHE A 89 16.24 -2.41 14.20
N ASN A 90 17.11 -3.15 13.52
CA ASN A 90 18.56 -2.99 13.62
C ASN A 90 19.08 -1.84 12.74
N ASN A 91 18.25 -1.27 11.88
CA ASN A 91 18.62 -0.15 11.00
C ASN A 91 18.55 1.18 11.75
N THR A 92 19.25 2.20 11.22
CA THR A 92 19.27 3.55 11.79
C THR A 92 18.13 4.43 11.30
N ASN A 93 17.64 4.19 10.09
CA ASN A 93 16.49 4.86 9.49
C ASN A 93 15.81 3.94 8.46
N LEU A 94 14.59 4.28 8.05
CA LEU A 94 13.79 3.54 7.08
C LEU A 94 13.30 4.42 5.92
N ASN A 95 13.86 5.62 5.74
CA ASN A 95 13.38 6.60 4.78
C ASN A 95 13.49 6.11 3.33
N ASP A 96 14.49 5.27 3.04
CA ASP A 96 14.74 4.79 1.68
C ASP A 96 13.76 3.71 1.22
N ILE A 97 12.92 3.17 2.11
CA ILE A 97 11.93 2.13 1.81
C ILE A 97 10.48 2.59 1.99
N THR A 98 10.27 3.87 2.23
CA THR A 98 8.94 4.51 2.23
C THR A 98 8.43 4.72 0.80
N TYR A 99 7.17 5.13 0.63
CA TYR A 99 6.69 5.64 -0.65
C TYR A 99 7.42 6.92 -1.01
N GLY A 100 8.39 6.84 -1.91
CA GLY A 100 9.21 7.96 -2.36
C GLY A 100 9.76 8.81 -1.19
N LYS A 101 9.43 10.09 -1.19
CA LYS A 101 9.88 11.06 -0.17
C LYS A 101 8.90 11.22 1.00
N SER A 102 7.82 10.43 1.05
CA SER A 102 6.85 10.49 2.14
C SER A 102 7.38 9.75 3.38
N ARG A 103 6.63 9.82 4.46
CA ARG A 103 6.89 9.00 5.65
C ARG A 103 6.07 7.69 5.66
N TYR A 104 5.20 7.47 4.69
CA TYR A 104 4.37 6.28 4.64
C TYR A 104 5.17 5.07 4.16
N ILE A 105 5.00 3.94 4.85
CA ILE A 105 5.69 2.68 4.56
C ILE A 105 4.69 1.53 4.52
N LEU A 106 4.66 0.77 3.43
CA LEU A 106 3.79 -0.39 3.33
C LEU A 106 4.40 -1.53 4.16
N THR A 107 3.71 -1.95 5.21
CA THR A 107 4.22 -2.89 6.21
C THR A 107 3.37 -4.13 6.32
N GLU A 108 3.91 -5.24 5.88
CA GLU A 108 3.32 -6.55 6.04
C GLU A 108 3.77 -7.20 7.35
N PHE A 109 2.81 -7.72 8.12
CA PHE A 109 3.06 -8.54 9.30
C PHE A 109 2.66 -9.98 9.02
N SER A 110 3.07 -10.91 9.89
CA SER A 110 2.56 -12.29 9.80
C SER A 110 1.02 -12.30 9.78
N TYR A 111 0.41 -13.05 8.87
CA TYR A 111 -1.06 -13.16 8.78
C TYR A 111 -1.72 -13.74 10.04
N SER A 112 -0.93 -14.46 10.87
CA SER A 112 -1.34 -14.92 12.19
C SER A 112 -1.23 -13.86 13.30
N SER A 113 -0.82 -12.63 12.95
CA SER A 113 -0.69 -11.55 13.93
C SER A 113 -2.00 -11.27 14.64
N SER A 114 -1.92 -11.18 15.96
CA SER A 114 -3.05 -10.77 16.78
C SER A 114 -3.23 -9.25 16.85
N PHE A 115 -2.30 -8.47 16.28
CA PHE A 115 -2.21 -7.01 16.44
C PHE A 115 -2.28 -6.56 17.90
N LYS A 116 -1.61 -7.32 18.78
CA LYS A 116 -1.44 -7.05 20.20
C LYS A 116 0.03 -7.19 20.58
N ASN A 117 0.39 -6.76 21.78
CA ASN A 117 1.73 -6.94 22.36
C ASN A 117 2.86 -6.70 21.35
N LYS A 118 3.49 -7.78 20.84
CA LYS A 118 4.67 -7.70 19.95
C LYS A 118 4.40 -6.88 18.68
N THR A 119 3.29 -7.11 18.00
CA THR A 119 2.97 -6.38 16.76
C THR A 119 2.71 -4.91 17.03
N MET A 120 1.96 -4.59 18.09
CA MET A 120 1.75 -3.21 18.50
C MET A 120 3.05 -2.53 18.91
N GLN A 121 3.94 -3.24 19.63
CA GLN A 121 5.26 -2.72 19.97
C GLN A 121 6.09 -2.40 18.71
N GLN A 122 6.08 -3.28 17.70
CA GLN A 122 6.74 -3.03 16.41
C GLN A 122 6.16 -1.79 15.70
N ILE A 123 4.82 -1.64 15.71
CA ILE A 123 4.15 -0.47 15.16
C ILE A 123 4.56 0.81 15.90
N TYR A 124 4.56 0.80 17.23
CA TYR A 124 5.05 1.95 18.02
C TYR A 124 6.51 2.30 17.70
N MET A 125 7.38 1.28 17.53
CA MET A 125 8.76 1.53 17.15
C MET A 125 8.87 2.20 15.76
N LEU A 126 8.08 1.78 14.78
CA LEU A 126 8.04 2.41 13.45
C LEU A 126 7.66 3.89 13.56
N ILE A 127 6.62 4.20 14.31
CA ILE A 127 6.10 5.57 14.45
C ILE A 127 7.05 6.44 15.29
N GLU A 128 7.46 5.98 16.47
CA GLU A 128 8.17 6.81 17.43
C GLU A 128 9.67 6.89 17.19
N ASN A 129 10.30 5.75 16.84
CA ASN A 129 11.76 5.71 16.68
C ASN A 129 12.17 6.05 15.24
N PHE A 130 11.49 5.48 14.25
CA PHE A 130 11.85 5.67 12.84
C PHE A 130 11.10 6.82 12.16
N ARG A 131 10.06 7.36 12.80
CA ARG A 131 9.24 8.46 12.27
C ARG A 131 8.56 8.13 10.94
N VAL A 132 8.30 6.86 10.69
CA VAL A 132 7.54 6.38 9.54
C VAL A 132 6.12 6.02 9.94
N MET A 133 5.18 6.13 9.01
CA MET A 133 3.78 5.85 9.24
C MET A 133 3.39 4.57 8.49
N PRO A 134 3.04 3.50 9.21
CA PRO A 134 2.62 2.25 8.58
C PRO A 134 1.39 2.40 7.69
N VAL A 135 1.41 1.70 6.57
CA VAL A 135 0.25 1.34 5.77
C VAL A 135 0.12 -0.17 5.85
N ILE A 136 -0.96 -0.68 6.40
CA ILE A 136 -1.20 -2.13 6.51
C ILE A 136 -1.80 -2.62 5.19
N PRO A 137 -1.06 -3.43 4.39
CA PRO A 137 -1.55 -3.95 3.12
C PRO A 137 -2.60 -5.04 3.30
N HIS A 138 -3.36 -5.28 2.24
CA HIS A 138 -4.30 -6.40 2.08
C HIS A 138 -4.94 -6.86 3.39
N VAL A 139 -5.64 -5.92 4.06
CA VAL A 139 -6.29 -6.14 5.38
C VAL A 139 -7.11 -7.42 5.43
N GLU A 140 -7.64 -7.84 4.30
CA GLU A 140 -8.41 -9.08 4.13
C GLU A 140 -7.65 -10.37 4.38
N ARG A 141 -6.31 -10.33 4.41
CA ARG A 141 -5.45 -11.48 4.74
C ARG A 141 -5.25 -11.67 6.24
N TYR A 142 -5.58 -10.63 7.04
CA TYR A 142 -5.47 -10.71 8.50
C TYR A 142 -6.81 -11.10 9.14
N GLU A 143 -6.95 -12.37 9.52
CA GLU A 143 -8.18 -12.89 10.14
C GLU A 143 -8.55 -12.09 11.40
N THR A 144 -7.55 -11.68 12.18
CA THR A 144 -7.76 -10.87 13.38
C THR A 144 -8.42 -9.53 13.06
N LEU A 145 -7.90 -8.78 12.08
CA LEU A 145 -8.47 -7.48 11.69
C LEU A 145 -9.85 -7.65 11.07
N MET A 146 -10.00 -8.67 10.25
CA MET A 146 -11.31 -8.98 9.66
C MET A 146 -12.35 -9.28 10.74
N ASN A 147 -12.00 -9.97 11.82
CA ASN A 147 -12.97 -10.36 12.86
C ASN A 147 -13.12 -9.36 14.00
N LYS A 148 -12.20 -8.41 14.14
CA LYS A 148 -12.15 -7.40 15.20
C LYS A 148 -11.90 -6.01 14.62
N PRO A 149 -12.92 -5.39 13.99
CA PRO A 149 -12.77 -4.07 13.36
C PRO A 149 -12.36 -2.97 14.34
N GLU A 150 -12.62 -3.13 15.63
CA GLU A 150 -12.17 -2.23 16.68
C GLU A 150 -10.64 -2.09 16.74
N ILE A 151 -9.90 -3.12 16.33
CA ILE A 151 -8.43 -3.02 16.21
C ILE A 151 -8.05 -2.12 15.02
N ILE A 152 -8.81 -2.16 13.92
CA ILE A 152 -8.59 -1.26 12.79
C ILE A 152 -8.85 0.19 13.23
N GLU A 153 -9.91 0.44 13.99
CA GLU A 153 -10.21 1.77 14.55
C GLU A 153 -9.05 2.28 15.44
N GLU A 154 -8.51 1.41 16.31
CA GLU A 154 -7.33 1.72 17.12
C GLU A 154 -6.11 2.07 16.25
N LEU A 155 -5.78 1.25 15.25
CA LEU A 155 -4.67 1.51 14.32
C LEU A 155 -4.86 2.84 13.57
N LYS A 156 -6.07 3.12 13.11
CA LYS A 156 -6.40 4.38 12.43
C LYS A 156 -6.30 5.60 13.34
N SER A 157 -6.65 5.47 14.61
CA SER A 157 -6.48 6.55 15.59
C SER A 157 -5.02 6.96 15.80
N MET A 158 -4.07 6.07 15.46
CA MET A 158 -2.63 6.33 15.44
C MET A 158 -2.14 6.95 14.11
N GLY A 159 -3.04 7.17 13.13
CA GLY A 159 -2.71 7.68 11.80
C GLY A 159 -2.30 6.61 10.78
N ILE A 160 -2.38 5.33 11.14
CA ILE A 160 -2.07 4.20 10.27
C ILE A 160 -3.13 4.08 9.18
N LEU A 161 -2.69 3.86 7.95
CA LEU A 161 -3.59 3.64 6.83
C LEU A 161 -3.81 2.14 6.59
N ILE A 162 -5.01 1.81 6.16
CA ILE A 162 -5.43 0.44 5.86
C ILE A 162 -5.67 0.32 4.36
N GLN A 163 -4.97 -0.64 3.73
CA GLN A 163 -5.10 -0.93 2.31
C GLN A 163 -5.85 -2.25 2.10
N SER A 164 -6.66 -2.31 1.07
CA SER A 164 -7.33 -3.53 0.61
C SER A 164 -7.08 -3.78 -0.87
N ASN A 165 -6.96 -5.06 -1.26
CA ASN A 165 -6.72 -5.45 -2.65
C ASN A 165 -8.00 -5.39 -3.48
N ILE A 166 -7.89 -4.83 -4.70
CA ILE A 166 -9.00 -4.66 -5.64
C ILE A 166 -9.70 -5.97 -6.01
N GLY A 167 -8.97 -7.08 -6.08
CA GLY A 167 -9.52 -8.40 -6.42
C GLY A 167 -10.68 -8.85 -5.52
N ASN A 168 -10.79 -8.30 -4.31
CA ASN A 168 -11.87 -8.63 -3.37
C ASN A 168 -13.22 -7.98 -3.71
N TYR A 169 -13.27 -7.04 -4.65
CA TYR A 169 -14.50 -6.31 -5.00
C TYR A 169 -15.10 -6.75 -6.33
N THR A 170 -14.53 -7.76 -6.97
CA THR A 170 -14.97 -8.29 -8.26
C THR A 170 -16.13 -9.27 -8.13
N GLU A 171 -16.76 -9.63 -9.24
CA GLU A 171 -17.81 -10.66 -9.25
C GLU A 171 -17.29 -12.04 -8.81
N LYS A 172 -16.03 -12.33 -9.12
CA LYS A 172 -15.36 -13.60 -8.75
C LYS A 172 -14.96 -13.68 -7.28
N ALA A 173 -14.98 -12.56 -6.55
CA ALA A 173 -14.59 -12.52 -5.14
C ALA A 173 -15.59 -13.26 -4.22
N SER A 174 -15.09 -13.81 -3.12
CA SER A 174 -15.93 -14.42 -2.08
C SER A 174 -17.03 -13.45 -1.63
N PHE A 175 -18.28 -13.86 -1.73
CA PHE A 175 -19.44 -13.03 -1.37
C PHE A 175 -19.36 -12.49 0.06
N PHE A 176 -19.00 -13.35 1.03
CA PHE A 176 -18.95 -12.93 2.43
C PHE A 176 -17.79 -11.96 2.70
N ARG A 177 -16.60 -12.22 2.12
CA ARG A 177 -15.45 -11.34 2.25
C ARG A 177 -15.73 -9.98 1.60
N LYS A 178 -16.22 -9.97 0.36
CA LYS A 178 -16.61 -8.74 -0.35
C LYS A 178 -17.61 -7.91 0.45
N ARG A 179 -18.70 -8.54 0.93
CA ARG A 179 -19.71 -7.85 1.73
C ARG A 179 -19.12 -7.22 3.00
N LYS A 180 -18.20 -7.91 3.67
CA LYS A 180 -17.54 -7.41 4.88
C LYS A 180 -16.63 -6.22 4.57
N LEU A 181 -15.80 -6.32 3.52
CA LEU A 181 -14.92 -5.23 3.10
C LEU A 181 -15.70 -3.99 2.61
N LEU A 182 -16.82 -4.18 1.89
CA LEU A 182 -17.70 -3.06 1.54
C LEU A 182 -18.27 -2.35 2.77
N LYS A 183 -18.61 -3.09 3.84
CA LYS A 183 -18.99 -2.48 5.12
C LYS A 183 -17.83 -1.71 5.74
N PHE A 184 -16.61 -2.24 5.68
CA PHE A 184 -15.42 -1.55 6.18
C PHE A 184 -15.17 -0.25 5.41
N ILE A 185 -15.31 -0.24 4.09
CA ILE A 185 -15.23 0.99 3.28
C ILE A 185 -16.30 1.99 3.70
N SER A 186 -17.58 1.55 3.79
CA SER A 186 -18.68 2.44 4.21
C SER A 186 -18.51 2.98 5.64
N GLY A 187 -17.83 2.25 6.50
CA GLY A 187 -17.48 2.65 7.88
C GLY A 187 -16.16 3.42 7.98
N GLY A 188 -15.48 3.71 6.86
CA GLY A 188 -14.22 4.46 6.87
C GLY A 188 -13.04 3.66 7.43
N LEU A 189 -13.10 2.33 7.48
CA LEU A 189 -12.03 1.47 8.02
C LEU A 189 -10.95 1.10 6.99
N ILE A 190 -11.20 1.33 5.70
CA ILE A 190 -10.23 1.15 4.61
C ILE A 190 -9.94 2.52 4.02
N ASP A 191 -8.67 2.83 3.83
CA ASP A 191 -8.21 4.15 3.41
C ASP A 191 -7.79 4.22 1.95
N ILE A 192 -7.15 3.17 1.42
CA ILE A 192 -6.60 3.12 0.06
C ILE A 192 -6.76 1.75 -0.57
N LEU A 193 -6.66 1.69 -1.89
CA LEU A 193 -6.70 0.46 -2.67
C LEU A 193 -5.33 0.17 -3.28
N GLY A 194 -5.06 -1.11 -3.53
CA GLY A 194 -3.92 -1.57 -4.32
C GLY A 194 -4.31 -2.77 -5.16
N SER A 195 -3.65 -2.95 -6.30
CA SER A 195 -3.85 -4.14 -7.11
C SER A 195 -3.15 -5.35 -6.49
N ASP A 196 -2.01 -5.12 -5.85
CA ASP A 196 -1.07 -6.18 -5.45
C ASP A 196 -0.66 -7.01 -6.69
N ALA A 197 -0.57 -6.31 -7.85
CA ALA A 197 -0.41 -6.97 -9.15
C ALA A 197 0.95 -7.62 -9.27
N HIS A 198 0.96 -8.94 -9.48
CA HIS A 198 2.15 -9.74 -9.77
C HIS A 198 2.16 -10.20 -11.22
N SER A 199 1.01 -10.62 -11.74
CA SER A 199 0.86 -11.07 -13.13
C SER A 199 -0.62 -11.07 -13.54
N PHE A 200 -0.92 -11.40 -14.81
CA PHE A 200 -2.30 -11.60 -15.26
C PHE A 200 -2.97 -12.85 -14.67
N LYS A 201 -2.19 -13.76 -14.07
CA LYS A 201 -2.69 -14.98 -13.43
C LYS A 201 -2.81 -14.88 -11.92
N HIS A 202 -2.00 -14.00 -11.32
CA HIS A 202 -1.94 -13.81 -9.87
C HIS A 202 -2.07 -12.33 -9.53
N ASN A 203 -3.10 -11.97 -8.76
CA ASN A 203 -3.43 -10.58 -8.40
C ASN A 203 -3.44 -9.67 -9.64
N THR A 204 -4.28 -10.01 -10.62
CA THR A 204 -4.33 -9.29 -11.89
C THR A 204 -4.77 -7.83 -11.72
N PRO A 205 -4.11 -6.85 -12.38
CA PRO A 205 -4.56 -5.46 -12.38
C PRO A 205 -5.81 -5.22 -13.24
N GLU A 206 -6.22 -6.18 -14.09
CA GLU A 206 -7.33 -6.04 -15.05
C GLU A 206 -8.69 -5.73 -14.43
N VAL A 207 -8.81 -5.87 -13.11
CA VAL A 207 -10.08 -5.72 -12.39
C VAL A 207 -10.22 -4.40 -11.62
N PHE A 208 -9.31 -3.43 -11.84
CA PHE A 208 -9.31 -2.19 -11.07
C PHE A 208 -10.59 -1.37 -11.28
N SER A 209 -11.00 -1.18 -12.54
CA SER A 209 -12.22 -0.43 -12.86
C SER A 209 -13.49 -1.13 -12.38
N GLU A 210 -13.55 -2.46 -12.45
CA GLU A 210 -14.66 -3.27 -11.91
C GLU A 210 -14.78 -3.07 -10.39
N ALA A 211 -13.63 -3.18 -9.69
CA ALA A 211 -13.57 -2.99 -8.23
C ALA A 211 -14.04 -1.60 -7.82
N TYR A 212 -13.50 -0.55 -8.45
CA TYR A 212 -13.87 0.83 -8.17
C TYR A 212 -15.37 1.09 -8.44
N LYS A 213 -15.90 0.59 -9.57
CA LYS A 213 -17.32 0.67 -9.90
C LYS A 213 -18.20 -0.04 -8.87
N THR A 214 -17.78 -1.23 -8.43
CA THR A 214 -18.49 -2.00 -7.39
C THR A 214 -18.55 -1.22 -6.08
N ILE A 215 -17.41 -0.67 -5.63
CA ILE A 215 -17.33 0.16 -4.43
C ILE A 215 -18.22 1.39 -4.56
N SER A 216 -18.11 2.14 -5.66
CA SER A 216 -18.91 3.34 -5.91
C SER A 216 -20.41 3.04 -5.90
N THR A 217 -20.82 1.91 -6.47
CA THR A 217 -22.24 1.50 -6.53
C THR A 217 -22.75 1.02 -5.16
N LYS A 218 -21.94 0.32 -4.37
CA LYS A 218 -22.37 -0.33 -3.12
C LYS A 218 -22.16 0.52 -1.87
N CYS A 219 -21.11 1.36 -1.85
CA CYS A 219 -20.75 2.22 -0.72
C CYS A 219 -21.07 3.70 -0.98
N GLY A 220 -21.47 4.04 -2.21
CA GLY A 220 -21.67 5.41 -2.66
C GLY A 220 -20.40 6.05 -3.23
N SER A 221 -20.59 7.01 -4.15
CA SER A 221 -19.50 7.72 -4.80
C SER A 221 -18.61 8.50 -3.83
N HIS A 222 -19.17 9.01 -2.73
CA HIS A 222 -18.39 9.69 -1.69
C HIS A 222 -17.32 8.77 -1.09
N SER A 223 -17.69 7.57 -0.66
CA SER A 223 -16.74 6.60 -0.10
C SER A 223 -15.68 6.17 -1.11
N ALA A 224 -16.08 5.95 -2.38
CA ALA A 224 -15.14 5.60 -3.44
C ALA A 224 -14.15 6.75 -3.73
N ASN A 225 -14.63 7.99 -3.74
CA ASN A 225 -13.79 9.17 -3.95
C ASN A 225 -12.81 9.37 -2.79
N LEU A 226 -13.24 9.17 -1.56
CA LEU A 226 -12.39 9.31 -0.37
C LEU A 226 -11.17 8.35 -0.42
N LEU A 227 -11.36 7.12 -0.93
CA LEU A 227 -10.24 6.20 -1.15
C LEU A 227 -9.20 6.78 -2.11
N MET A 228 -9.64 7.42 -3.19
CA MET A 228 -8.75 8.05 -4.17
C MET A 228 -8.12 9.34 -3.64
N GLU A 229 -8.83 10.15 -2.88
CA GLU A 229 -8.32 11.36 -2.22
C GLU A 229 -7.23 11.03 -1.20
N ASN A 230 -7.41 9.94 -0.43
CA ASN A 230 -6.38 9.44 0.47
C ASN A 230 -5.15 8.94 -0.30
N ALA A 231 -5.35 8.18 -1.37
CA ALA A 231 -4.28 7.71 -2.23
C ALA A 231 -3.52 8.89 -2.87
N GLU A 232 -4.23 9.89 -3.41
CA GLU A 232 -3.64 11.11 -3.95
C GLU A 232 -2.77 11.85 -2.92
N ARG A 233 -3.25 11.96 -1.68
CA ARG A 233 -2.49 12.60 -0.59
C ARG A 233 -1.17 11.89 -0.34
N VAL A 234 -1.19 10.55 -0.22
CA VAL A 234 0.04 9.75 -0.02
C VAL A 234 0.96 9.84 -1.22
N PHE A 235 0.42 9.72 -2.44
CA PHE A 235 1.17 9.80 -3.68
C PHE A 235 1.83 11.17 -3.88
N ASN A 236 1.11 12.26 -3.60
CA ASN A 236 1.67 13.61 -3.65
C ASN A 236 2.74 13.84 -2.60
N ALA A 237 2.58 13.31 -1.38
CA ALA A 237 3.61 13.34 -0.35
C ALA A 237 4.87 12.57 -0.80
N ALA A 238 4.70 11.45 -1.50
CA ALA A 238 5.79 10.65 -2.03
C ALA A 238 6.63 11.40 -3.09
N ILE A 239 5.99 12.22 -3.91
CA ILE A 239 6.68 13.03 -4.94
C ILE A 239 7.34 14.27 -4.33
N LYS A 240 6.59 15.04 -3.54
CA LYS A 240 7.01 16.37 -3.08
C LYS A 240 7.81 16.35 -1.78
N GLY A 241 7.69 15.28 -1.00
CA GLY A 241 8.06 15.25 0.41
C GLY A 241 7.00 15.93 1.29
N GLU A 242 6.90 15.50 2.53
CA GLU A 242 6.04 16.15 3.51
C GLU A 242 6.79 17.36 4.10
N SER A 243 6.10 18.49 4.23
CA SER A 243 6.60 19.57 5.07
C SER A 243 6.75 19.05 6.50
N LYS A 244 7.89 19.30 7.14
CA LYS A 244 8.15 18.87 8.52
C LYS A 244 6.99 19.31 9.42
N ILE A 245 6.12 18.37 9.79
CA ILE A 245 5.06 18.64 10.77
C ILE A 245 5.77 18.80 12.11
N SER A 246 5.60 19.99 12.75
CA SER A 246 6.13 20.21 14.09
C SER A 246 5.47 19.24 15.07
N ARG A 247 6.23 18.78 16.09
CA ARG A 247 5.76 17.86 17.16
C ARG A 247 4.38 18.24 17.75
N ASN A 248 4.05 19.52 17.77
CA ASN A 248 2.82 20.04 18.38
C ASN A 248 1.55 19.82 17.55
N LYS A 249 1.66 19.57 16.24
CA LYS A 249 0.49 19.35 15.38
C LYS A 249 0.02 17.90 15.38
N PHE A 250 0.90 16.95 15.76
CA PHE A 250 0.60 15.53 15.80
C PHE A 250 -0.39 15.14 16.92
N TYR A 251 -0.40 15.90 18.02
CA TYR A 251 -1.29 15.66 19.16
C TYR A 251 -2.53 16.55 19.14
N SER A 252 -2.54 17.68 18.44
CA SER A 252 -3.72 18.55 18.35
C SER A 252 -4.78 18.02 17.39
N ASP A 253 -4.38 17.33 16.32
CA ASP A 253 -5.31 16.79 15.32
C ASP A 253 -5.92 15.42 15.76
N LEU A 254 -5.55 14.92 16.94
CA LEU A 254 -6.10 13.72 17.58
C LEU A 254 -7.09 14.05 18.72
N ILE A 255 -7.28 15.33 19.05
CA ILE A 255 -8.09 15.76 20.20
C ILE A 255 -9.31 16.64 19.77
N ASP A 256 -9.39 17.04 18.51
CA ASP A 256 -10.54 17.67 17.88
C ASP A 256 -11.27 16.68 16.96
#